data_3664179ddb8bd5536e4365c2d58a3736
#
_entry.id   3664179ddb8bd5536e4365c2d58a3736
#
_cell.length_a   1.000
_cell.length_b   1.000
_cell.length_c   1.000
_cell.angle_alpha   90.00
_cell.angle_beta   90.00
_cell.angle_gamma   90.00
#
_symmetry.space_group_name_H-M   'P 1'
#
loop_
_entity.id
_entity.type
_entity.pdbx_description
1 polymer ?
#
loop_
_entity_poly.entity_id
_entity_poly.type
_entity_poly.pdbx_seq_one_letter_code
_entity_poly.pdbx_strand_id
1 'polypeptide(L)'
;QTIIKQLNQNIDSYISYMDNIASVIAQSGDAYKYLYSENGYGATKDENYSEYRQRLVEQFKTILKGRADIRNIGIVREDKNTPSLFDNGLSVRNTYVDLNTQPWYADAVGKYDQYNLTSSHVQNVIKGERPWVITLSRGIRNYTGTEADDGVVFLDLNYSAISELCAQSSMGDKGYVFILDQNGNIVYHPQQQQLYNELQTENISLVMDAKSDIVTVGKGDDEKIYALSHSDITGWTIVGCMNMSELLRNSRQTRSIYVLVAVGLIIVALLISSLIARNITLPIQKLRDSMKSVQKGNFDIEDIKVISDNEIGSLTRSFNVMTHRIRELMEQNVKEQEQKRKIELKALQSQINPHFLYNTLDSIIWMAEGKKNEEVVIMTASLARLLRQSISNEDEL
;
A
#
# COMPACT_ATOMS: atom_id res chain seq x y z
N GLN A 1 12.48 -11.90 1.16
CA GLN A 1 13.88 -12.25 0.88
C GLN A 1 14.85 -11.68 1.93
N THR A 2 14.76 -10.40 2.28
CA THR A 2 15.63 -9.74 3.27
C THR A 2 15.61 -10.46 4.63
N ILE A 3 14.43 -10.86 5.12
CA ILE A 3 14.28 -11.59 6.38
C ILE A 3 15.04 -12.92 6.34
N ILE A 4 14.93 -13.68 5.25
CA ILE A 4 15.61 -14.96 5.09
C ILE A 4 17.13 -14.79 5.01
N LYS A 5 17.63 -13.76 4.33
CA LYS A 5 19.07 -13.44 4.31
C LYS A 5 19.59 -13.06 5.69
N GLN A 6 18.83 -12.29 6.46
CA GLN A 6 19.21 -11.94 7.83
C GLN A 6 19.19 -13.16 8.76
N LEU A 7 18.18 -14.03 8.63
CA LEU A 7 18.14 -15.29 9.38
C LEU A 7 19.35 -16.18 9.04
N ASN A 8 19.72 -16.27 7.75
CA ASN A 8 20.90 -16.98 7.31
C ASN A 8 22.17 -16.46 8.01
N GLN A 9 22.39 -15.15 8.02
CA GLN A 9 23.53 -14.53 8.71
C GLN A 9 23.53 -14.80 10.21
N ASN A 10 22.36 -14.82 10.85
CA ASN A 10 22.25 -15.13 12.28
C ASN A 10 22.62 -16.58 12.55
N ILE A 11 22.16 -17.53 11.72
CA ILE A 11 22.53 -18.95 11.80
C ILE A 11 24.01 -19.15 11.56
N ASP A 12 24.57 -18.51 10.53
CA ASP A 12 26.01 -18.58 10.24
C ASP A 12 26.86 -18.10 11.42
N SER A 13 26.47 -16.98 12.03
CA SER A 13 27.14 -16.45 13.22
C SER A 13 27.04 -17.39 14.41
N TYR A 14 25.86 -18.00 14.59
CA TYR A 14 25.61 -18.97 15.65
C TYR A 14 26.47 -20.22 15.48
N ILE A 15 26.52 -20.82 14.29
CA ILE A 15 27.32 -22.02 14.00
C ILE A 15 28.82 -21.71 14.08
N SER A 16 29.27 -20.56 13.57
CA SER A 16 30.67 -20.13 13.69
C SER A 16 31.08 -19.97 15.15
N TYR A 17 30.22 -19.51 16.03
CA TYR A 17 30.49 -19.44 17.46
C TYR A 17 30.60 -20.85 18.09
N MET A 18 29.76 -21.80 17.69
CA MET A 18 29.82 -23.17 18.15
C MET A 18 31.09 -23.87 17.66
N ASP A 19 31.50 -23.59 16.41
CA ASP A 19 32.77 -24.10 15.89
C ASP A 19 33.97 -23.59 16.70
N ASN A 20 33.97 -22.34 17.12
CA ASN A 20 35.00 -21.80 17.99
C ASN A 20 35.12 -22.59 19.32
N ILE A 21 33.97 -22.94 19.93
CA ILE A 21 33.97 -23.76 21.15
C ILE A 21 34.57 -25.14 20.86
N ALA A 22 34.13 -25.82 19.80
CA ALA A 22 34.65 -27.13 19.42
C ALA A 22 36.15 -27.09 19.11
N SER A 23 36.58 -26.02 18.40
CA SER A 23 38.00 -25.80 18.05
C SER A 23 38.90 -25.66 19.30
N VAL A 24 38.46 -24.86 20.29
CA VAL A 24 39.17 -24.69 21.55
C VAL A 24 39.35 -26.04 22.30
N ILE A 25 38.33 -26.87 22.29
CA ILE A 25 38.38 -28.19 22.91
C ILE A 25 39.28 -29.12 22.07
N ALA A 26 39.12 -29.17 20.74
CA ALA A 26 39.88 -30.03 19.85
C ALA A 26 41.39 -29.75 19.89
N GLN A 27 41.78 -28.49 20.08
CA GLN A 27 43.18 -28.04 20.16
C GLN A 27 43.72 -28.06 21.59
N SER A 28 42.91 -28.46 22.58
CA SER A 28 43.33 -28.52 23.96
C SER A 28 44.35 -29.67 24.19
N GLY A 29 45.46 -29.33 24.85
CA GLY A 29 46.44 -30.32 25.26
C GLY A 29 45.85 -31.39 26.19
N ASP A 30 44.84 -31.04 27.00
CA ASP A 30 44.14 -31.97 27.87
C ASP A 30 43.27 -32.96 27.07
N ALA A 31 42.60 -32.50 25.99
CA ALA A 31 41.84 -33.38 25.09
C ALA A 31 42.76 -34.39 24.39
N TYR A 32 43.88 -33.91 23.86
CA TYR A 32 44.88 -34.78 23.25
C TYR A 32 45.41 -35.85 24.24
N LYS A 33 45.89 -35.43 25.43
CA LYS A 33 46.42 -36.32 26.44
C LYS A 33 45.37 -37.28 26.95
N TYR A 34 44.13 -36.87 27.12
CA TYR A 34 43.01 -37.72 27.51
C TYR A 34 42.76 -38.86 26.51
N LEU A 35 42.82 -38.57 25.21
CA LEU A 35 42.52 -39.54 24.16
C LEU A 35 43.72 -40.46 23.85
N TYR A 36 44.96 -39.93 23.92
CA TYR A 36 46.14 -40.60 23.36
C TYR A 36 47.22 -40.91 24.38
N SER A 37 47.07 -40.48 25.66
CA SER A 37 47.95 -41.04 26.72
C SER A 37 47.66 -42.52 26.88
N GLU A 38 48.67 -43.33 26.88
CA GLU A 38 48.55 -44.81 27.03
C GLU A 38 47.86 -45.17 28.33
N ASN A 39 46.55 -45.35 28.29
CA ASN A 39 45.72 -45.93 29.34
C ASN A 39 45.20 -47.31 28.94
N GLY A 40 45.96 -47.99 28.11
CA GLY A 40 45.66 -49.37 27.76
C GLY A 40 45.77 -50.29 28.97
N TYR A 41 44.87 -51.24 29.03
CA TYR A 41 44.99 -52.39 29.94
C TYR A 41 46.39 -52.99 29.80
N GLY A 42 47.33 -52.61 30.69
CA GLY A 42 48.66 -53.20 30.77
C GLY A 42 49.85 -52.27 30.56
N ALA A 43 49.75 -51.07 30.13
CA ALA A 43 50.84 -50.07 30.01
C ALA A 43 50.83 -49.09 31.20
N THR A 44 51.99 -48.52 31.52
CA THR A 44 52.19 -47.56 32.61
C THR A 44 51.18 -46.42 32.53
N LYS A 45 50.23 -46.38 33.52
CA LYS A 45 49.27 -45.31 33.68
C LYS A 45 50.01 -43.96 33.67
N ASP A 46 49.66 -43.06 32.79
CA ASP A 46 49.98 -41.65 33.00
C ASP A 46 49.36 -41.24 34.35
N GLU A 47 50.18 -40.89 35.32
CA GLU A 47 49.74 -40.54 36.68
C GLU A 47 48.80 -39.32 36.64
N ASN A 48 48.86 -38.52 35.60
CA ASN A 48 48.07 -37.30 35.43
C ASN A 48 46.76 -37.50 34.65
N TYR A 49 46.43 -38.72 34.18
CA TYR A 49 45.20 -38.96 33.40
C TYR A 49 43.91 -38.49 34.08
N SER A 50 43.81 -38.69 35.39
CA SER A 50 42.66 -38.24 36.17
C SER A 50 42.57 -36.72 36.22
N GLU A 51 43.68 -36.02 36.17
CA GLU A 51 43.74 -34.57 36.16
C GLU A 51 43.30 -33.99 34.79
N TYR A 52 43.73 -34.57 33.66
CA TYR A 52 43.28 -34.18 32.34
C TYR A 52 41.78 -34.38 32.22
N ARG A 53 41.26 -35.50 32.65
CA ARG A 53 39.83 -35.79 32.67
C ARG A 53 39.08 -34.77 33.52
N GLN A 54 39.58 -34.46 34.72
CA GLN A 54 38.90 -33.50 35.62
C GLN A 54 38.85 -32.09 35.01
N ARG A 55 39.93 -31.60 34.39
CA ARG A 55 39.96 -30.30 33.74
C ARG A 55 38.98 -30.23 32.54
N LEU A 56 38.91 -31.26 31.74
CA LEU A 56 37.95 -31.36 30.65
C LEU A 56 36.49 -31.35 31.15
N VAL A 57 36.21 -32.14 32.21
CA VAL A 57 34.88 -32.16 32.84
C VAL A 57 34.48 -30.77 33.36
N GLU A 58 35.40 -30.07 34.02
CA GLU A 58 35.12 -28.69 34.51
C GLU A 58 34.93 -27.70 33.34
N GLN A 59 35.68 -27.86 32.25
CA GLN A 59 35.48 -27.07 31.02
C GLN A 59 34.11 -27.35 30.42
N PHE A 60 33.70 -28.58 30.24
CA PHE A 60 32.40 -28.98 29.71
C PHE A 60 31.25 -28.44 30.59
N LYS A 61 31.33 -28.62 31.91
CA LYS A 61 30.34 -28.08 32.84
C LYS A 61 30.22 -26.58 32.75
N THR A 62 31.33 -25.86 32.60
CA THR A 62 31.34 -24.42 32.47
C THR A 62 30.62 -23.99 31.18
N ILE A 63 30.90 -24.65 30.08
CA ILE A 63 30.27 -24.40 28.81
C ILE A 63 28.75 -24.69 28.90
N LEU A 64 28.37 -25.87 29.35
CA LEU A 64 26.96 -26.29 29.46
C LEU A 64 26.16 -25.41 30.42
N LYS A 65 26.78 -24.94 31.51
CA LYS A 65 26.12 -23.99 32.43
C LYS A 65 25.86 -22.65 31.82
N GLY A 66 26.73 -22.16 30.93
CA GLY A 66 26.59 -20.89 30.23
C GLY A 66 25.76 -20.94 28.95
N ARG A 67 25.48 -22.14 28.43
CA ARG A 67 24.91 -22.36 27.08
C ARG A 67 23.80 -23.42 27.10
N ALA A 68 22.57 -23.00 27.36
CA ALA A 68 21.40 -23.87 27.36
C ALA A 68 21.05 -24.43 25.98
N ASP A 69 21.57 -23.83 24.91
CA ASP A 69 21.43 -24.26 23.52
C ASP A 69 22.33 -25.41 23.13
N ILE A 70 23.34 -25.76 23.94
CA ILE A 70 24.13 -26.95 23.78
C ILE A 70 23.51 -28.06 24.67
N ARG A 71 23.12 -29.17 24.05
CA ARG A 71 22.53 -30.32 24.77
C ARG A 71 23.59 -31.20 25.38
N ASN A 72 24.58 -31.58 24.56
CA ASN A 72 25.68 -32.44 25.00
C ASN A 72 27.00 -31.93 24.41
N ILE A 73 28.09 -32.21 25.14
CA ILE A 73 29.47 -32.07 24.68
C ILE A 73 30.15 -33.39 24.91
N GLY A 74 30.92 -33.89 23.92
CA GLY A 74 31.65 -35.10 24.10
C GLY A 74 32.96 -35.17 23.34
N ILE A 75 33.87 -35.96 23.87
CA ILE A 75 35.08 -36.40 23.19
C ILE A 75 35.02 -37.91 23.09
N VAL A 76 35.12 -38.44 21.89
CA VAL A 76 35.01 -39.88 21.61
C VAL A 76 36.07 -40.36 20.65
N ARG A 77 36.37 -41.63 20.71
CA ARG A 77 37.24 -42.35 19.78
C ARG A 77 36.68 -43.76 19.59
N GLU A 78 36.74 -44.30 18.39
CA GLU A 78 36.31 -45.68 18.10
C GLU A 78 37.44 -46.67 18.45
N ASP A 79 37.82 -46.68 19.69
CA ASP A 79 38.74 -47.64 20.25
C ASP A 79 38.10 -48.25 21.50
N LYS A 80 38.15 -49.58 21.61
CA LYS A 80 37.56 -50.30 22.74
C LYS A 80 38.19 -49.94 24.06
N ASN A 81 39.42 -49.44 24.05
CA ASN A 81 40.23 -49.21 25.24
C ASN A 81 40.20 -47.77 25.72
N THR A 82 39.76 -46.83 24.86
CA THR A 82 39.70 -45.40 25.20
C THR A 82 38.32 -45.03 25.71
N PRO A 83 38.21 -44.56 26.95
CA PRO A 83 36.92 -44.16 27.49
C PRO A 83 36.45 -42.85 26.83
N SER A 84 35.16 -42.80 26.38
CA SER A 84 34.51 -41.61 25.95
C SER A 84 34.24 -40.67 27.14
N LEU A 85 34.33 -39.38 26.94
CA LEU A 85 33.97 -38.35 27.91
C LEU A 85 32.79 -37.53 27.43
N PHE A 86 31.77 -37.42 28.26
CA PHE A 86 30.56 -36.63 27.93
C PHE A 86 30.22 -35.70 29.09
N ASP A 87 29.71 -34.54 28.77
CA ASP A 87 29.05 -33.58 29.63
C ASP A 87 29.75 -33.35 31.00
N ASN A 88 29.08 -33.84 32.03
CA ASN A 88 29.56 -33.73 33.41
C ASN A 88 30.50 -34.89 33.83
N GLY A 89 30.89 -35.74 32.91
CA GLY A 89 31.74 -36.92 33.16
C GLY A 89 31.01 -38.11 33.79
N LEU A 90 29.70 -38.08 33.93
CA LEU A 90 28.87 -39.17 34.47
C LEU A 90 28.11 -39.92 33.37
N SER A 91 27.89 -39.29 32.23
CA SER A 91 27.22 -39.90 31.07
C SER A 91 28.10 -40.98 30.46
N VAL A 92 27.48 -42.08 30.03
CA VAL A 92 28.17 -43.28 29.56
C VAL A 92 27.85 -43.52 28.09
N ARG A 93 28.86 -43.95 27.32
CA ARG A 93 28.68 -44.32 25.92
C ARG A 93 27.75 -45.53 25.78
N ASN A 94 26.87 -45.48 24.80
CA ASN A 94 26.11 -46.62 24.35
C ASN A 94 27.02 -47.53 23.47
N THR A 95 27.53 -48.57 24.02
CA THR A 95 28.47 -49.50 23.35
C THR A 95 27.84 -50.34 22.24
N TYR A 96 26.51 -50.31 22.10
CA TYR A 96 25.81 -50.95 20.99
C TYR A 96 25.79 -50.09 19.72
N VAL A 97 26.24 -48.85 19.81
CA VAL A 97 26.33 -47.92 18.67
C VAL A 97 27.79 -47.87 18.21
N ASP A 98 27.99 -48.22 16.95
CA ASP A 98 29.27 -48.08 16.26
C ASP A 98 29.42 -46.62 15.82
N LEU A 99 30.48 -45.92 16.26
CA LEU A 99 30.72 -44.51 15.92
C LEU A 99 30.97 -44.33 14.42
N ASN A 100 31.62 -45.31 13.76
CA ASN A 100 31.90 -45.23 12.34
C ASN A 100 30.63 -45.21 11.48
N THR A 101 29.50 -45.64 12.02
CA THR A 101 28.17 -45.55 11.35
C THR A 101 27.49 -44.20 11.59
N GLN A 102 28.03 -43.38 12.46
CA GLN A 102 27.45 -42.06 12.75
C GLN A 102 28.05 -41.01 11.79
N PRO A 103 27.24 -40.32 10.98
CA PRO A 103 27.77 -39.36 10.00
C PRO A 103 28.65 -38.26 10.63
N TRP A 104 28.22 -37.75 11.80
CA TRP A 104 28.98 -36.71 12.51
C TRP A 104 30.37 -37.17 12.95
N TYR A 105 30.57 -38.46 13.21
CA TYR A 105 31.87 -39.03 13.57
C TYR A 105 32.69 -39.36 12.31
N ALA A 106 32.12 -40.14 11.40
CA ALA A 106 32.81 -40.63 10.20
C ALA A 106 33.31 -39.47 9.31
N ASP A 107 32.50 -38.39 9.19
CA ASP A 107 32.87 -37.25 8.40
C ASP A 107 33.86 -36.29 9.10
N ALA A 108 34.04 -36.37 10.41
CA ALA A 108 34.97 -35.55 11.18
C ALA A 108 36.37 -36.21 11.34
N VAL A 109 36.46 -37.51 11.27
CA VAL A 109 37.73 -38.23 11.35
C VAL A 109 38.64 -37.81 10.18
N GLY A 110 39.89 -37.45 10.45
CA GLY A 110 40.84 -36.96 9.46
C GLY A 110 40.66 -35.50 9.03
N LYS A 111 39.61 -34.79 9.52
CA LYS A 111 39.35 -33.35 9.23
C LYS A 111 39.62 -32.51 10.48
N TYR A 112 40.78 -31.86 10.52
CA TYR A 112 41.25 -31.14 11.73
C TYR A 112 40.95 -29.63 11.65
N ASP A 113 40.99 -29.06 10.43
CA ASP A 113 40.87 -27.63 10.21
C ASP A 113 39.43 -27.18 9.87
N GLN A 114 38.56 -28.15 9.67
CA GLN A 114 37.15 -27.92 9.33
C GLN A 114 36.25 -28.65 10.32
N TYR A 115 35.11 -28.04 10.60
CA TYR A 115 34.04 -28.74 11.31
C TYR A 115 33.17 -29.52 10.33
N ASN A 116 32.51 -30.54 10.83
CA ASN A 116 31.40 -31.20 10.15
C ASN A 116 30.09 -30.85 10.86
N LEU A 117 29.06 -30.61 10.09
CA LEU A 117 27.75 -30.24 10.61
C LEU A 117 26.70 -31.19 10.00
N THR A 118 25.97 -31.89 10.85
CA THR A 118 24.96 -32.86 10.40
C THR A 118 23.57 -32.20 10.30
N SER A 119 22.67 -32.80 9.52
CA SER A 119 21.24 -32.57 9.63
C SER A 119 20.69 -33.03 10.96
N SER A 120 19.44 -32.65 11.29
CA SER A 120 18.84 -33.10 12.58
C SER A 120 18.66 -34.60 12.63
N HIS A 121 19.05 -35.18 13.75
CA HIS A 121 18.98 -36.62 14.00
C HIS A 121 18.74 -36.92 15.48
N VAL A 122 18.41 -38.16 15.77
CA VAL A 122 18.26 -38.63 17.14
C VAL A 122 19.62 -39.05 17.68
N GLN A 123 20.10 -38.37 18.73
CA GLN A 123 21.33 -38.77 19.44
C GLN A 123 21.12 -40.10 20.15
N ASN A 124 21.97 -41.08 19.85
CA ASN A 124 21.89 -42.45 20.39
C ASN A 124 23.20 -42.94 20.99
N VAL A 125 24.28 -42.17 20.92
CA VAL A 125 25.61 -42.53 21.39
C VAL A 125 25.73 -42.41 22.90
N ILE A 126 24.95 -41.53 23.53
CA ILE A 126 24.88 -41.43 25.00
C ILE A 126 23.77 -42.33 25.50
N LYS A 127 24.10 -43.20 26.46
CA LYS A 127 23.17 -44.20 27.00
C LYS A 127 22.04 -43.51 27.79
N GLY A 128 20.81 -43.89 27.46
CA GLY A 128 19.61 -43.43 28.21
C GLY A 128 18.97 -42.14 27.67
N GLU A 129 19.63 -41.43 26.77
CA GLU A 129 19.09 -40.21 26.13
C GLU A 129 18.90 -40.43 24.64
N ARG A 130 17.81 -39.82 24.09
CA ARG A 130 17.51 -39.84 22.65
C ARG A 130 16.92 -38.52 22.20
N PRO A 131 17.61 -37.39 22.48
CA PRO A 131 17.11 -36.09 22.02
C PRO A 131 17.29 -35.93 20.51
N TRP A 132 16.45 -35.10 19.90
CA TRP A 132 16.69 -34.52 18.56
C TRP A 132 17.76 -33.45 18.67
N VAL A 133 18.82 -33.59 17.89
CA VAL A 133 19.98 -32.68 17.91
C VAL A 133 20.49 -32.40 16.49
N ILE A 134 21.27 -31.36 16.37
CA ILE A 134 22.15 -31.09 15.25
C ILE A 134 23.55 -31.17 15.79
N THR A 135 24.39 -32.04 15.26
CA THR A 135 25.72 -32.26 15.78
C THR A 135 26.77 -31.55 14.96
N LEU A 136 27.53 -30.69 15.64
CA LEU A 136 28.76 -30.10 15.13
C LEU A 136 29.93 -30.91 15.66
N SER A 137 30.82 -31.39 14.80
CA SER A 137 31.94 -32.24 15.16
C SER A 137 33.23 -31.80 14.49
N ARG A 138 34.35 -32.09 15.15
CA ARG A 138 35.70 -31.78 14.67
C ARG A 138 36.68 -32.89 15.08
N GLY A 139 37.56 -33.24 14.15
CA GLY A 139 38.60 -34.23 14.42
C GLY A 139 39.67 -33.74 15.41
N ILE A 140 40.15 -34.62 16.28
CA ILE A 140 41.31 -34.41 17.16
C ILE A 140 42.42 -35.28 16.63
N ARG A 141 43.47 -34.67 16.07
CA ARG A 141 44.55 -35.37 15.40
C ARG A 141 45.36 -36.24 16.33
N ASN A 142 45.58 -37.48 15.93
CA ASN A 142 46.56 -38.35 16.56
C ASN A 142 47.93 -38.20 15.85
N TYR A 143 48.92 -37.61 16.51
CA TYR A 143 50.26 -37.40 15.94
C TYR A 143 51.13 -38.64 15.93
N THR A 144 50.71 -39.72 16.60
CA THR A 144 51.47 -40.96 16.76
C THR A 144 50.84 -42.19 16.10
N GLY A 145 49.60 -42.05 15.61
CA GLY A 145 48.81 -43.13 15.01
C GLY A 145 48.43 -42.88 13.56
N THR A 146 47.46 -43.63 13.08
CA THR A 146 46.82 -43.44 11.77
C THR A 146 45.60 -42.53 11.89
N GLU A 147 45.11 -41.96 10.78
CA GLU A 147 43.89 -41.15 10.78
C GLU A 147 42.65 -41.90 11.27
N ALA A 148 42.61 -43.22 11.08
CA ALA A 148 41.54 -44.10 11.61
C ALA A 148 41.49 -44.15 13.14
N ASP A 149 42.60 -43.78 13.79
CA ASP A 149 42.72 -43.73 15.25
C ASP A 149 42.42 -42.34 15.83
N ASP A 150 41.96 -41.39 15.00
CA ASP A 150 41.68 -40.05 15.47
C ASP A 150 40.44 -39.99 16.35
N GLY A 151 40.50 -39.10 17.31
CA GLY A 151 39.36 -38.78 18.16
C GLY A 151 38.50 -37.70 17.54
N VAL A 152 37.32 -37.54 18.03
CA VAL A 152 36.35 -36.50 17.58
C VAL A 152 35.78 -35.82 18.81
N VAL A 153 35.80 -34.49 18.80
CA VAL A 153 34.99 -33.69 19.69
C VAL A 153 33.66 -33.37 18.97
N PHE A 154 32.56 -33.45 19.70
CA PHE A 154 31.26 -33.10 19.19
C PHE A 154 30.48 -32.22 20.18
N LEU A 155 29.61 -31.37 19.61
CA LEU A 155 28.65 -30.53 20.29
C LEU A 155 27.28 -30.85 19.70
N ASP A 156 26.39 -31.37 20.55
CA ASP A 156 25.00 -31.57 20.19
C ASP A 156 24.23 -30.29 20.47
N LEU A 157 23.81 -29.59 19.42
CA LEU A 157 23.00 -28.41 19.52
C LEU A 157 21.55 -28.79 19.75
N ASN A 158 20.91 -28.09 20.69
CA ASN A 158 19.50 -28.31 20.96
C ASN A 158 18.66 -27.86 19.73
N TYR A 159 17.83 -28.76 19.21
CA TYR A 159 16.92 -28.48 18.12
C TYR A 159 16.06 -27.22 18.37
N SER A 160 15.67 -26.96 19.64
CA SER A 160 14.91 -25.77 20.02
C SER A 160 15.65 -24.47 19.74
N ALA A 161 16.97 -24.43 19.79
CA ALA A 161 17.75 -23.23 19.54
C ALA A 161 17.60 -22.76 18.06
N ILE A 162 17.68 -23.70 17.13
CA ILE A 162 17.42 -23.41 15.72
C ILE A 162 15.95 -23.07 15.49
N SER A 163 15.04 -23.76 16.19
CA SER A 163 13.60 -23.46 16.15
C SER A 163 13.28 -22.02 16.57
N GLU A 164 13.90 -21.55 17.64
CA GLU A 164 13.72 -20.18 18.15
C GLU A 164 14.24 -19.13 17.16
N LEU A 165 15.41 -19.37 16.55
CA LEU A 165 15.93 -18.48 15.50
C LEU A 165 14.98 -18.38 14.29
N CYS A 166 14.43 -19.53 13.87
CA CYS A 166 13.47 -19.58 12.76
C CYS A 166 12.12 -18.95 13.14
N ALA A 167 11.63 -19.15 14.37
CA ALA A 167 10.37 -18.61 14.85
C ALA A 167 10.37 -17.07 14.97
N GLN A 168 11.53 -16.46 15.24
CA GLN A 168 11.67 -15.00 15.24
C GLN A 168 11.49 -14.37 13.85
N SER A 169 11.59 -15.17 12.79
CA SER A 169 11.44 -14.72 11.41
C SER A 169 10.01 -14.93 10.94
N SER A 170 9.12 -13.96 11.22
CA SER A 170 7.71 -14.02 10.79
C SER A 170 7.56 -13.99 9.28
N MET A 171 6.89 -14.98 8.72
CA MET A 171 6.52 -15.10 7.29
C MET A 171 5.02 -14.90 7.08
N GLY A 172 4.37 -14.02 7.85
CA GLY A 172 2.91 -13.87 7.88
C GLY A 172 2.24 -14.86 8.85
N ASP A 173 0.90 -14.97 8.77
CA ASP A 173 0.13 -15.79 9.73
C ASP A 173 0.30 -17.29 9.54
N LYS A 174 0.51 -17.73 8.29
CA LYS A 174 0.62 -19.15 7.90
C LYS A 174 1.97 -19.51 7.28
N GLY A 175 2.85 -18.53 7.11
CA GLY A 175 4.18 -18.77 6.57
C GLY A 175 5.10 -19.38 7.61
N TYR A 176 6.10 -20.13 7.15
CA TYR A 176 7.07 -20.79 8.00
C TYR A 176 8.44 -20.83 7.33
N VAL A 177 9.46 -21.17 8.12
CA VAL A 177 10.82 -21.37 7.65
C VAL A 177 11.21 -22.83 7.87
N PHE A 178 11.92 -23.39 6.92
CA PHE A 178 12.62 -24.67 7.08
C PHE A 178 14.03 -24.59 6.51
N ILE A 179 14.88 -25.53 6.89
CA ILE A 179 16.29 -25.54 6.54
C ILE A 179 16.66 -26.91 5.96
N LEU A 180 17.35 -26.90 4.84
CA LEU A 180 17.88 -28.09 4.17
C LEU A 180 19.40 -28.08 4.20
N ASP A 181 20.01 -29.25 4.27
CA ASP A 181 21.44 -29.42 4.01
C ASP A 181 21.75 -29.47 2.50
N GLN A 182 23.02 -29.64 2.15
CA GLN A 182 23.50 -29.73 0.76
C GLN A 182 22.93 -30.93 -0.01
N ASN A 183 22.49 -31.97 0.69
CA ASN A 183 21.94 -33.18 0.12
C ASN A 183 20.40 -33.17 0.07
N GLY A 184 19.78 -32.06 0.52
CA GLY A 184 18.32 -31.93 0.60
C GLY A 184 17.72 -32.60 1.85
N ASN A 185 18.52 -33.00 2.83
CA ASN A 185 17.98 -33.51 4.09
C ASN A 185 17.49 -32.34 4.94
N ILE A 186 16.43 -32.59 5.73
CA ILE A 186 15.85 -31.60 6.60
C ILE A 186 16.70 -31.39 7.85
N VAL A 187 17.28 -30.21 7.98
CA VAL A 187 17.98 -29.76 9.18
C VAL A 187 16.97 -29.26 10.21
N TYR A 188 16.01 -28.48 9.78
CA TYR A 188 14.92 -27.93 10.60
C TYR A 188 13.63 -27.84 9.83
N HIS A 189 12.53 -28.21 10.44
CA HIS A 189 11.17 -27.93 9.94
C HIS A 189 10.21 -27.76 11.12
N PRO A 190 9.29 -26.79 11.14
CA PRO A 190 8.36 -26.56 12.26
C PRO A 190 7.42 -27.75 12.51
N GLN A 191 7.21 -28.60 11.50
CA GLN A 191 6.36 -29.79 11.57
C GLN A 191 7.19 -31.07 11.33
N GLN A 192 8.41 -31.13 11.83
CA GLN A 192 9.35 -32.19 11.56
C GLN A 192 8.82 -33.60 11.89
N GLN A 193 8.04 -33.74 12.97
CA GLN A 193 7.43 -35.02 13.32
C GLN A 193 6.43 -35.51 12.28
N GLN A 194 5.70 -34.61 11.64
CA GLN A 194 4.73 -34.95 10.59
C GLN A 194 5.44 -35.38 9.30
N LEU A 195 6.54 -34.73 8.96
CA LEU A 195 7.37 -35.07 7.82
C LEU A 195 8.07 -36.40 8.02
N TYR A 196 8.62 -36.66 9.23
CA TYR A 196 9.25 -37.91 9.55
C TYR A 196 8.28 -39.11 9.47
N ASN A 197 7.01 -38.88 9.78
CA ASN A 197 5.96 -39.90 9.68
C ASN A 197 5.28 -39.94 8.29
N GLU A 198 5.82 -39.24 7.26
CA GLU A 198 5.28 -39.13 5.90
C GLU A 198 3.84 -38.60 5.84
N LEU A 199 3.38 -37.91 6.89
CA LEU A 199 2.07 -37.29 6.94
C LEU A 199 2.01 -35.97 6.15
N GLN A 200 3.16 -35.37 5.91
CA GLN A 200 3.32 -34.19 5.04
C GLN A 200 4.53 -34.36 4.13
N THR A 201 4.49 -33.72 2.97
CA THR A 201 5.59 -33.70 2.01
C THR A 201 5.91 -32.24 1.64
N GLU A 202 7.20 -31.92 1.57
CA GLU A 202 7.68 -30.66 1.03
C GLU A 202 8.27 -30.87 -0.37
N ASN A 203 8.23 -29.81 -1.19
CA ASN A 203 8.78 -29.84 -2.56
C ASN A 203 10.30 -29.63 -2.55
N ILE A 204 11.04 -30.47 -1.83
CA ILE A 204 12.49 -30.35 -1.61
C ILE A 204 13.26 -30.34 -2.94
N SER A 205 12.88 -31.22 -3.88
CA SER A 205 13.55 -31.30 -5.19
C SER A 205 13.48 -29.97 -5.96
N LEU A 206 12.34 -29.28 -5.93
CA LEU A 206 12.18 -28.00 -6.59
C LEU A 206 13.01 -26.88 -5.93
N VAL A 207 13.20 -26.98 -4.62
CA VAL A 207 14.05 -26.04 -3.87
C VAL A 207 15.52 -26.27 -4.21
N MET A 208 15.98 -27.53 -4.26
CA MET A 208 17.36 -27.88 -4.58
C MET A 208 17.74 -27.57 -6.03
N ASP A 209 16.82 -27.71 -6.97
CA ASP A 209 17.04 -27.42 -8.39
C ASP A 209 16.85 -25.93 -8.73
N ALA A 210 16.52 -25.10 -7.75
CA ALA A 210 16.19 -23.70 -7.95
C ALA A 210 17.39 -22.87 -8.43
N LYS A 211 17.25 -22.17 -9.55
CA LYS A 211 18.25 -21.24 -10.09
C LYS A 211 18.05 -19.78 -9.63
N SER A 212 16.99 -19.51 -8.89
CA SER A 212 16.64 -18.18 -8.40
C SER A 212 16.32 -18.21 -6.92
N ASP A 213 16.57 -17.09 -6.24
CA ASP A 213 16.29 -16.91 -4.81
C ASP A 213 14.79 -16.93 -4.47
N ILE A 214 13.91 -16.95 -5.48
CA ILE A 214 12.45 -17.04 -5.30
C ILE A 214 11.90 -18.06 -6.28
N VAL A 215 11.13 -19.02 -5.75
CA VAL A 215 10.46 -20.06 -6.52
C VAL A 215 8.99 -20.08 -6.15
N THR A 216 8.12 -20.17 -7.15
CA THR A 216 6.68 -20.30 -6.94
C THR A 216 6.24 -21.70 -7.29
N VAL A 217 5.47 -22.35 -6.41
CA VAL A 217 5.05 -23.73 -6.53
C VAL A 217 3.55 -23.84 -6.32
N GLY A 218 2.88 -24.63 -7.15
CA GLY A 218 1.42 -24.79 -7.11
C GLY A 218 0.69 -23.82 -8.06
N LYS A 219 -0.62 -23.81 -7.98
CA LYS A 219 -1.49 -22.91 -8.76
C LYS A 219 -2.73 -22.54 -7.95
N GLY A 220 -3.19 -21.30 -8.08
CA GLY A 220 -4.41 -20.81 -7.44
C GLY A 220 -4.27 -20.59 -5.94
N ASP A 221 -5.22 -21.07 -5.15
CA ASP A 221 -5.26 -20.80 -3.71
C ASP A 221 -4.18 -21.57 -2.91
N ASP A 222 -3.64 -22.65 -3.47
CA ASP A 222 -2.56 -23.46 -2.88
C ASP A 222 -1.17 -23.05 -3.39
N GLU A 223 -1.05 -21.95 -4.10
CA GLU A 223 0.21 -21.43 -4.61
C GLU A 223 1.08 -20.94 -3.46
N LYS A 224 2.27 -21.54 -3.35
CA LYS A 224 3.30 -21.22 -2.34
C LYS A 224 4.47 -20.49 -2.99
N ILE A 225 4.99 -19.51 -2.31
CA ILE A 225 6.24 -18.83 -2.67
C ILE A 225 7.32 -19.31 -1.69
N TYR A 226 8.41 -19.81 -2.24
CA TYR A 226 9.64 -20.13 -1.50
C TYR A 226 10.67 -19.03 -1.75
N ALA A 227 11.14 -18.39 -0.66
CA ALA A 227 12.27 -17.49 -0.69
C ALA A 227 13.50 -18.22 -0.15
N LEU A 228 14.57 -18.28 -0.92
CA LEU A 228 15.75 -19.07 -0.66
C LEU A 228 16.93 -18.19 -0.25
N SER A 229 17.75 -18.70 0.67
CA SER A 229 19.08 -18.15 0.96
C SER A 229 20.04 -19.29 1.26
N HIS A 230 21.07 -19.39 0.45
CA HIS A 230 22.13 -20.37 0.65
C HIS A 230 23.23 -19.79 1.55
N SER A 231 23.77 -20.62 2.46
CA SER A 231 24.91 -20.30 3.30
C SER A 231 26.18 -20.95 2.75
N ASP A 232 27.19 -20.16 2.48
CA ASP A 232 28.51 -20.63 2.11
C ASP A 232 29.29 -21.20 3.33
N ILE A 233 28.86 -20.86 4.55
CA ILE A 233 29.51 -21.25 5.79
C ILE A 233 29.03 -22.63 6.25
N THR A 234 27.71 -22.81 6.30
CA THR A 234 27.12 -24.09 6.76
C THR A 234 26.79 -25.03 5.62
N GLY A 235 26.74 -24.55 4.39
CA GLY A 235 26.21 -25.25 3.23
C GLY A 235 24.68 -25.45 3.27
N TRP A 236 24.01 -24.85 4.23
CA TRP A 236 22.57 -24.99 4.37
C TRP A 236 21.79 -24.03 3.46
N THR A 237 20.61 -24.45 3.08
CA THR A 237 19.66 -23.61 2.35
C THR A 237 18.48 -23.31 3.27
N ILE A 238 18.35 -22.04 3.64
CA ILE A 238 17.22 -21.53 4.43
C ILE A 238 16.09 -21.18 3.48
N VAL A 239 14.91 -21.73 3.72
CA VAL A 239 13.72 -21.60 2.89
C VAL A 239 12.60 -20.97 3.68
N GLY A 240 12.18 -19.79 3.28
CA GLY A 240 10.97 -19.15 3.78
C GLY A 240 9.78 -19.50 2.90
N CYS A 241 8.78 -20.17 3.44
CA CYS A 241 7.55 -20.55 2.75
C CYS A 241 6.40 -19.59 3.09
N MET A 242 5.67 -19.13 2.08
CA MET A 242 4.53 -18.23 2.23
C MET A 242 3.43 -18.59 1.24
N ASN A 243 2.17 -18.55 1.65
CA ASN A 243 1.05 -18.75 0.74
C ASN A 243 0.75 -17.49 -0.07
N MET A 244 0.62 -17.62 -1.39
CA MET A 244 0.27 -16.52 -2.30
C MET A 244 -1.10 -15.91 -1.93
N SER A 245 -2.06 -16.73 -1.54
CA SER A 245 -3.39 -16.28 -1.12
C SER A 245 -3.36 -15.30 0.06
N GLU A 246 -2.40 -15.44 0.97
CA GLU A 246 -2.23 -14.55 2.12
C GLU A 246 -1.69 -13.18 1.69
N LEU A 247 -0.71 -13.14 0.80
CA LEU A 247 -0.20 -11.90 0.21
C LEU A 247 -1.30 -11.15 -0.55
N LEU A 248 -2.14 -11.88 -1.32
CA LEU A 248 -3.22 -11.31 -2.10
C LEU A 248 -4.42 -10.88 -1.24
N ARG A 249 -4.67 -11.51 -0.09
CA ARG A 249 -5.75 -11.14 0.83
C ARG A 249 -5.61 -9.71 1.34
N ASN A 250 -4.42 -9.32 1.76
CA ASN A 250 -4.13 -7.95 2.17
C ASN A 250 -4.33 -6.96 1.01
N SER A 251 -3.93 -7.33 -0.19
CA SER A 251 -4.11 -6.52 -1.40
C SER A 251 -5.59 -6.35 -1.77
N ARG A 252 -6.41 -7.41 -1.64
CA ARG A 252 -7.87 -7.35 -1.92
C ARG A 252 -8.59 -6.44 -0.93
N GLN A 253 -8.27 -6.51 0.36
CA GLN A 253 -8.89 -5.67 1.39
C GLN A 253 -8.52 -4.19 1.18
N THR A 254 -7.26 -3.90 0.89
CA THR A 254 -6.77 -2.56 0.57
C THR A 254 -7.45 -2.00 -0.69
N ARG A 255 -7.61 -2.83 -1.73
CA ARG A 255 -8.32 -2.44 -2.96
C ARG A 255 -9.79 -2.08 -2.71
N SER A 256 -10.49 -2.82 -1.85
CA SER A 256 -11.89 -2.52 -1.49
C SER A 256 -12.02 -1.16 -0.79
N ILE A 257 -11.08 -0.82 0.09
CA ILE A 257 -11.02 0.49 0.74
C ILE A 257 -10.82 1.61 -0.29
N TYR A 258 -9.88 1.46 -1.23
CA TYR A 258 -9.65 2.45 -2.28
C TYR A 258 -10.88 2.66 -3.16
N VAL A 259 -11.60 1.58 -3.54
CA VAL A 259 -12.85 1.68 -4.32
C VAL A 259 -13.91 2.45 -3.53
N LEU A 260 -14.09 2.16 -2.24
CA LEU A 260 -15.06 2.85 -1.39
C LEU A 260 -14.74 4.33 -1.25
N VAL A 261 -13.46 4.69 -1.03
CA VAL A 261 -13.00 6.08 -0.98
C VAL A 261 -13.24 6.79 -2.32
N ALA A 262 -12.93 6.15 -3.46
CA ALA A 262 -13.15 6.71 -4.78
C ALA A 262 -14.64 6.99 -5.04
N VAL A 263 -15.53 6.06 -4.70
CA VAL A 263 -16.99 6.25 -4.81
C VAL A 263 -17.46 7.41 -3.91
N GLY A 264 -16.96 7.49 -2.68
CA GLY A 264 -17.26 8.60 -1.77
C GLY A 264 -16.86 9.96 -2.34
N LEU A 265 -15.66 10.07 -2.91
CA LEU A 265 -15.18 11.30 -3.56
C LEU A 265 -16.03 11.69 -4.77
N ILE A 266 -16.47 10.72 -5.59
CA ILE A 266 -17.37 10.98 -6.73
C ILE A 266 -18.71 11.54 -6.24
N ILE A 267 -19.30 10.96 -5.20
CA ILE A 267 -20.56 11.45 -4.62
C ILE A 267 -20.39 12.89 -4.12
N VAL A 268 -19.33 13.18 -3.39
CA VAL A 268 -19.03 14.55 -2.90
C VAL A 268 -18.86 15.51 -4.07
N ALA A 269 -18.13 15.12 -5.11
CA ALA A 269 -17.94 15.96 -6.31
C ALA A 269 -19.27 16.26 -7.02
N LEU A 270 -20.17 15.27 -7.14
CA LEU A 270 -21.51 15.45 -7.72
C LEU A 270 -22.38 16.40 -6.88
N LEU A 271 -22.33 16.27 -5.54
CA LEU A 271 -23.04 17.16 -4.63
C LEU A 271 -22.54 18.62 -4.78
N ILE A 272 -21.23 18.83 -4.76
CA ILE A 272 -20.63 20.15 -4.95
C ILE A 272 -21.00 20.71 -6.33
N SER A 273 -20.89 19.91 -7.39
CA SER A 273 -21.27 20.30 -8.75
C SER A 273 -22.74 20.72 -8.82
N SER A 274 -23.64 19.96 -8.18
CA SER A 274 -25.06 20.28 -8.12
C SER A 274 -25.33 21.60 -7.38
N LEU A 275 -24.63 21.86 -6.28
CA LEU A 275 -24.75 23.12 -5.53
C LEU A 275 -24.26 24.31 -6.36
N ILE A 276 -23.12 24.19 -7.05
CA ILE A 276 -22.60 25.23 -7.95
C ILE A 276 -23.59 25.49 -9.09
N ALA A 277 -24.09 24.42 -9.72
CA ALA A 277 -25.05 24.56 -10.82
C ALA A 277 -26.31 25.31 -10.38
N ARG A 278 -26.89 25.00 -9.24
CA ARG A 278 -28.11 25.62 -8.71
C ARG A 278 -27.89 27.07 -8.26
N ASN A 279 -26.79 27.37 -7.57
CA ASN A 279 -26.58 28.65 -6.91
C ASN A 279 -25.82 29.65 -7.75
N ILE A 280 -25.11 29.22 -8.81
CA ILE A 280 -24.30 30.09 -9.67
C ILE A 280 -24.72 29.96 -11.12
N THR A 281 -24.65 28.77 -11.70
CA THR A 281 -24.79 28.59 -13.15
C THR A 281 -26.21 28.92 -13.65
N LEU A 282 -27.23 28.38 -13.01
CA LEU A 282 -28.61 28.59 -13.41
C LEU A 282 -29.07 30.05 -13.26
N PRO A 283 -28.78 30.79 -12.15
CA PRO A 283 -29.10 32.18 -12.02
C PRO A 283 -28.41 33.08 -13.08
N ILE A 284 -27.13 32.83 -13.36
CA ILE A 284 -26.38 33.53 -14.38
C ILE A 284 -26.98 33.30 -15.78
N GLN A 285 -27.39 32.06 -16.11
CA GLN A 285 -28.04 31.76 -17.38
C GLN A 285 -29.36 32.51 -17.52
N LYS A 286 -30.22 32.53 -16.49
CA LYS A 286 -31.47 33.26 -16.47
C LYS A 286 -31.24 34.77 -16.67
N LEU A 287 -30.28 35.34 -15.93
CA LEU A 287 -29.93 36.73 -16.05
C LEU A 287 -29.45 37.07 -17.47
N ARG A 288 -28.58 36.27 -18.06
CA ARG A 288 -28.12 36.42 -19.44
C ARG A 288 -29.27 36.39 -20.44
N ASP A 289 -30.22 35.45 -20.28
CA ASP A 289 -31.32 35.28 -21.22
C ASP A 289 -32.34 36.45 -21.12
N SER A 290 -32.59 36.94 -19.90
CA SER A 290 -33.37 38.15 -19.68
C SER A 290 -32.69 39.40 -20.24
N MET A 291 -31.35 39.55 -20.07
CA MET A 291 -30.57 40.62 -20.67
C MET A 291 -30.67 40.62 -22.21
N LYS A 292 -30.62 39.43 -22.83
CA LYS A 292 -30.82 39.30 -24.29
C LYS A 292 -32.22 39.72 -24.73
N SER A 293 -33.25 39.51 -23.91
CA SER A 293 -34.62 39.95 -24.19
C SER A 293 -34.71 41.47 -24.15
N VAL A 294 -34.13 42.11 -23.13
CA VAL A 294 -34.04 43.57 -23.01
C VAL A 294 -33.26 44.18 -24.18
N GLN A 295 -32.14 43.54 -24.57
CA GLN A 295 -31.34 43.99 -25.74
C GLN A 295 -32.18 44.03 -27.06
N LYS A 296 -33.15 43.11 -27.19
CA LYS A 296 -34.06 43.05 -28.34
C LYS A 296 -35.24 44.01 -28.23
N GLY A 297 -35.26 44.86 -27.20
CA GLY A 297 -36.32 45.85 -26.99
C GLY A 297 -37.54 45.31 -26.22
N ASN A 298 -37.51 44.09 -25.74
CA ASN A 298 -38.56 43.56 -24.89
C ASN A 298 -38.27 43.90 -23.42
N PHE A 299 -38.90 44.95 -22.92
CA PHE A 299 -38.81 45.42 -21.54
C PHE A 299 -39.93 44.87 -20.65
N ASP A 300 -40.91 44.17 -21.23
CA ASP A 300 -42.00 43.55 -20.49
C ASP A 300 -41.65 42.14 -20.11
N ILE A 301 -40.63 41.99 -19.24
CA ILE A 301 -40.14 40.74 -18.68
C ILE A 301 -40.49 40.71 -17.19
N GLU A 302 -40.79 39.48 -16.70
CA GLU A 302 -40.99 39.26 -15.26
C GLU A 302 -39.66 39.45 -14.51
N ASP A 303 -39.75 39.89 -13.26
CA ASP A 303 -38.62 40.04 -12.39
C ASP A 303 -37.93 38.69 -12.15
N ILE A 304 -36.61 38.68 -12.31
CA ILE A 304 -35.84 37.50 -12.00
C ILE A 304 -35.84 37.31 -10.50
N LYS A 305 -36.29 36.12 -10.05
CA LYS A 305 -36.29 35.76 -8.63
C LYS A 305 -34.89 35.74 -8.05
N VAL A 306 -34.62 36.53 -7.03
CA VAL A 306 -33.35 36.56 -6.31
C VAL A 306 -33.30 35.31 -5.38
N ILE A 307 -32.40 34.36 -5.70
CA ILE A 307 -32.29 33.07 -4.99
C ILE A 307 -31.22 33.11 -3.91
N SER A 308 -30.21 33.97 -4.06
CA SER A 308 -29.05 34.03 -3.16
C SER A 308 -28.74 35.48 -2.76
N ASP A 309 -28.10 35.64 -1.61
CA ASP A 309 -27.70 36.95 -1.08
C ASP A 309 -26.20 37.24 -1.31
N ASN A 310 -25.67 36.69 -2.39
CA ASN A 310 -24.29 36.89 -2.86
C ASN A 310 -24.24 37.94 -4.01
N GLU A 311 -23.07 38.06 -4.65
CA GLU A 311 -22.83 38.99 -5.77
C GLU A 311 -23.82 38.76 -6.92
N ILE A 312 -24.20 37.50 -7.18
CA ILE A 312 -25.16 37.15 -8.23
C ILE A 312 -26.56 37.66 -7.86
N GLY A 313 -26.94 37.50 -6.59
CA GLY A 313 -28.21 38.04 -6.08
C GLY A 313 -28.24 39.58 -6.13
N SER A 314 -27.14 40.25 -5.78
CA SER A 314 -26.99 41.70 -5.89
C SER A 314 -27.10 42.16 -7.35
N LEU A 315 -26.42 41.47 -8.27
CA LEU A 315 -26.48 41.74 -9.70
C LEU A 315 -27.91 41.57 -10.25
N THR A 316 -28.61 40.53 -9.81
CA THR A 316 -30.01 40.27 -10.20
C THR A 316 -30.93 41.39 -9.72
N ARG A 317 -30.79 41.85 -8.47
CA ARG A 317 -31.55 42.99 -7.94
C ARG A 317 -31.32 44.28 -8.77
N SER A 318 -30.04 44.58 -9.04
CA SER A 318 -29.67 45.75 -9.84
C SER A 318 -30.22 45.67 -11.24
N PHE A 319 -30.24 44.51 -11.88
CA PHE A 319 -30.83 44.30 -13.19
C PHE A 319 -32.35 44.54 -13.18
N ASN A 320 -33.08 43.97 -12.22
CA ASN A 320 -34.52 44.18 -12.09
C ASN A 320 -34.85 45.68 -11.91
N VAL A 321 -34.14 46.37 -11.00
CA VAL A 321 -34.32 47.82 -10.79
C VAL A 321 -34.06 48.62 -12.08
N MET A 322 -32.98 48.29 -12.80
CA MET A 322 -32.66 48.94 -14.08
C MET A 322 -33.76 48.72 -15.12
N THR A 323 -34.27 47.49 -15.24
CA THR A 323 -35.34 47.18 -16.21
C THR A 323 -36.64 47.92 -15.89
N HIS A 324 -37.02 47.95 -14.59
CA HIS A 324 -38.17 48.77 -14.15
C HIS A 324 -38.00 50.25 -14.49
N ARG A 325 -36.82 50.82 -14.24
CA ARG A 325 -36.56 52.24 -14.53
C ARG A 325 -36.62 52.57 -16.02
N ILE A 326 -36.08 51.63 -16.86
CA ILE A 326 -36.19 51.80 -18.32
C ILE A 326 -37.66 51.75 -18.75
N ARG A 327 -38.48 50.86 -18.24
CA ARG A 327 -39.90 50.73 -18.53
C ARG A 327 -40.64 52.04 -18.17
N GLU A 328 -40.40 52.53 -16.95
CA GLU A 328 -40.99 53.81 -16.49
C GLU A 328 -40.62 55.02 -17.39
N LEU A 329 -39.33 55.11 -17.76
CA LEU A 329 -38.89 56.18 -18.68
C LEU A 329 -39.48 56.04 -20.07
N MET A 330 -39.67 54.79 -20.55
CA MET A 330 -40.34 54.59 -21.84
C MET A 330 -41.85 55.06 -21.81
N GLU A 331 -42.57 54.70 -20.74
CA GLU A 331 -43.94 55.11 -20.52
C GLU A 331 -44.05 56.62 -20.40
N GLN A 332 -43.13 57.27 -19.70
CA GLN A 332 -43.05 58.72 -19.61
C GLN A 332 -42.80 59.36 -20.98
N ASN A 333 -41.86 58.81 -21.74
CA ASN A 333 -41.56 59.33 -23.08
C ASN A 333 -42.76 59.19 -24.01
N VAL A 334 -43.47 58.04 -23.97
CA VAL A 334 -44.70 57.88 -24.77
C VAL A 334 -45.76 58.94 -24.38
N LYS A 335 -46.01 59.20 -23.09
CA LYS A 335 -46.90 60.19 -22.59
C LYS A 335 -46.48 61.60 -23.02
N GLU A 336 -45.22 61.95 -22.91
CA GLU A 336 -44.70 63.25 -23.37
C GLU A 336 -44.88 63.42 -24.87
N GLN A 337 -44.63 62.40 -25.66
CA GLN A 337 -44.83 62.37 -27.08
C GLN A 337 -46.35 62.60 -27.46
N GLU A 338 -47.24 61.89 -26.74
CA GLU A 338 -48.66 62.05 -26.92
C GLU A 338 -49.13 63.50 -26.56
N GLN A 339 -48.59 64.02 -25.44
CA GLN A 339 -48.91 65.41 -25.04
C GLN A 339 -48.37 66.41 -26.05
N LYS A 340 -47.12 66.20 -26.49
CA LYS A 340 -46.53 67.06 -27.52
C LYS A 340 -47.38 67.07 -28.82
N ARG A 341 -47.78 65.88 -29.27
CA ARG A 341 -48.65 65.72 -30.43
C ARG A 341 -49.99 66.36 -30.24
N LYS A 342 -50.64 66.29 -29.03
CA LYS A 342 -51.89 66.98 -28.72
C LYS A 342 -51.71 68.47 -28.76
N ILE A 343 -50.60 69.03 -28.26
CA ILE A 343 -50.31 70.45 -28.28
C ILE A 343 -50.08 70.89 -29.71
N GLU A 344 -49.36 70.18 -30.54
CA GLU A 344 -49.13 70.48 -31.94
C GLU A 344 -50.42 70.51 -32.74
N LEU A 345 -51.27 69.46 -32.53
CA LEU A 345 -52.61 69.43 -33.16
C LEU A 345 -53.48 70.62 -32.71
N LYS A 346 -53.43 71.03 -31.44
CA LYS A 346 -54.19 72.18 -30.93
C LYS A 346 -53.62 73.46 -31.46
N ALA A 347 -52.32 73.59 -31.65
CA ALA A 347 -51.69 74.75 -32.28
C ALA A 347 -52.07 74.85 -33.74
N LEU A 348 -52.05 73.72 -34.48
CA LEU A 348 -52.54 73.72 -35.88
C LEU A 348 -54.04 74.10 -36.00
N GLN A 349 -54.90 73.58 -35.11
CA GLN A 349 -56.31 73.95 -35.08
C GLN A 349 -56.51 75.43 -34.76
N SER A 350 -55.64 76.05 -33.94
CA SER A 350 -55.75 77.50 -33.62
C SER A 350 -55.31 78.39 -34.75
N GLN A 351 -54.62 77.95 -35.77
CA GLN A 351 -54.25 78.67 -36.96
C GLN A 351 -55.49 79.01 -37.86
N ILE A 352 -56.52 78.18 -37.77
CA ILE A 352 -57.81 78.51 -38.34
C ILE A 352 -58.58 79.31 -37.29
N ASN A 353 -58.61 80.64 -37.44
CA ASN A 353 -59.33 81.49 -36.49
C ASN A 353 -60.84 81.13 -36.51
N PRO A 354 -61.41 80.44 -35.52
CA PRO A 354 -62.80 79.97 -35.54
C PRO A 354 -63.77 81.14 -35.52
N HIS A 355 -63.38 82.19 -34.85
CA HIS A 355 -64.18 83.39 -34.76
C HIS A 355 -64.30 84.08 -36.11
N PHE A 356 -63.22 84.06 -36.90
CA PHE A 356 -63.30 84.59 -38.29
C PHE A 356 -64.24 83.75 -39.17
N LEU A 357 -64.21 82.42 -39.04
CA LEU A 357 -65.07 81.47 -39.74
C LEU A 357 -66.53 81.69 -39.36
N TYR A 358 -66.84 81.77 -38.07
CA TYR A 358 -68.23 82.05 -37.63
C TYR A 358 -68.72 83.42 -38.10
N ASN A 359 -67.94 84.49 -37.95
CA ASN A 359 -68.30 85.80 -38.37
C ASN A 359 -68.52 85.93 -39.91
N THR A 360 -67.69 85.15 -40.68
CA THR A 360 -67.85 85.13 -42.14
C THR A 360 -69.10 84.38 -42.56
N LEU A 361 -69.41 83.24 -41.88
CA LEU A 361 -70.63 82.45 -42.10
C LEU A 361 -71.90 83.25 -41.71
N ASP A 362 -71.85 83.93 -40.54
CA ASP A 362 -72.95 84.84 -40.12
C ASP A 362 -73.17 85.97 -41.14
N SER A 363 -72.06 86.52 -41.67
CA SER A 363 -72.16 87.54 -42.71
C SER A 363 -72.76 86.97 -43.99
N ILE A 364 -72.45 85.74 -44.38
CA ILE A 364 -73.06 85.07 -45.56
C ILE A 364 -74.56 84.86 -45.33
N ILE A 365 -74.97 84.44 -44.12
CA ILE A 365 -76.38 84.28 -43.76
C ILE A 365 -77.12 85.57 -43.84
N TRP A 366 -76.55 86.59 -43.26
CA TRP A 366 -77.15 87.92 -43.30
C TRP A 366 -77.31 88.46 -44.71
N MET A 367 -76.33 88.26 -45.61
CA MET A 367 -76.46 88.67 -47.04
C MET A 367 -77.49 87.78 -47.76
N ALA A 368 -77.65 86.53 -47.45
CA ALA A 368 -78.61 85.60 -48.01
C ALA A 368 -80.05 86.00 -47.60
N GLU A 369 -80.31 86.40 -46.36
CA GLU A 369 -81.58 86.94 -45.86
C GLU A 369 -81.96 88.26 -46.54
N GLY A 370 -80.93 89.05 -46.82
CA GLY A 370 -81.07 90.32 -47.54
C GLY A 370 -81.30 90.21 -49.07
N LYS A 371 -81.46 88.96 -49.60
CA LYS A 371 -81.60 88.63 -51.03
C LYS A 371 -80.46 89.14 -51.93
N LYS A 372 -79.23 89.26 -51.37
CA LYS A 372 -78.00 89.69 -52.07
C LYS A 372 -77.25 88.50 -52.66
N ASN A 373 -77.85 87.81 -53.61
CA ASN A 373 -77.36 86.51 -54.13
C ASN A 373 -75.95 86.61 -54.76
N GLU A 374 -75.57 87.64 -55.43
CA GLU A 374 -74.21 87.80 -56.01
C GLU A 374 -73.14 87.96 -54.94
N GLU A 375 -73.39 88.71 -53.89
CA GLU A 375 -72.50 88.95 -52.79
C GLU A 375 -72.27 87.63 -51.96
N VAL A 376 -73.33 86.82 -51.83
CA VAL A 376 -73.25 85.48 -51.17
C VAL A 376 -72.31 84.54 -51.92
N VAL A 377 -72.42 84.52 -53.28
CA VAL A 377 -71.55 83.66 -54.10
C VAL A 377 -70.10 84.10 -54.00
N ILE A 378 -69.83 85.41 -54.05
CA ILE A 378 -68.47 85.97 -53.95
C ILE A 378 -67.87 85.63 -52.57
N MET A 379 -68.61 85.83 -51.51
CA MET A 379 -68.14 85.64 -50.16
C MET A 379 -67.88 84.13 -49.88
N THR A 380 -68.78 83.23 -50.33
CA THR A 380 -68.63 81.80 -50.20
C THR A 380 -67.45 81.28 -51.01
N ALA A 381 -67.29 81.77 -52.26
CA ALA A 381 -66.15 81.44 -53.11
C ALA A 381 -64.80 81.88 -52.49
N SER A 382 -64.78 83.09 -51.89
CA SER A 382 -63.60 83.64 -51.21
C SER A 382 -63.26 82.85 -49.97
N LEU A 383 -64.26 82.47 -49.13
CA LEU A 383 -64.08 81.63 -47.96
C LEU A 383 -63.59 80.24 -48.36
N ALA A 384 -64.20 79.65 -49.40
CA ALA A 384 -63.74 78.35 -49.90
C ALA A 384 -62.30 78.37 -50.43
N ARG A 385 -61.91 79.48 -51.10
CA ARG A 385 -60.53 79.66 -51.55
C ARG A 385 -59.54 79.80 -50.38
N LEU A 386 -59.91 80.58 -49.36
CA LEU A 386 -59.09 80.81 -48.18
C LEU A 386 -58.93 79.52 -47.38
N LEU A 387 -60.01 78.72 -47.18
CA LEU A 387 -59.97 77.45 -46.54
C LEU A 387 -59.09 76.40 -47.30
N ARG A 388 -59.21 76.38 -48.62
CA ARG A 388 -58.38 75.49 -49.46
C ARG A 388 -56.93 75.90 -49.42
N GLN A 389 -56.59 77.15 -49.35
CA GLN A 389 -55.22 77.63 -49.25
C GLN A 389 -54.62 77.38 -47.88
N SER A 390 -55.44 77.47 -46.78
CA SER A 390 -55.01 77.11 -45.44
C SER A 390 -54.77 75.60 -45.25
N ILE A 391 -55.46 74.73 -46.00
CA ILE A 391 -55.32 73.31 -45.98
C ILE A 391 -54.22 72.81 -46.95
N SER A 392 -54.03 73.54 -48.09
CA SER A 392 -53.08 73.15 -49.14
C SER A 392 -51.61 73.49 -48.83
N ASN A 393 -51.32 74.24 -47.77
CA ASN A 393 -49.97 74.56 -47.37
C ASN A 393 -49.33 73.40 -46.51
N GLU A 394 -50.03 72.25 -46.34
CA GLU A 394 -49.53 71.12 -45.61
C GLU A 394 -48.64 70.10 -46.43
N ASP A 395 -48.58 70.26 -47.77
CA ASP A 395 -47.82 69.39 -48.64
C ASP A 395 -46.39 69.89 -49.00
N GLU A 396 -45.92 70.96 -48.39
CA GLU A 396 -44.57 71.55 -48.65
C GLU A 396 -43.68 71.70 -47.39
N LEU A 397 -43.82 70.78 -46.36
CA LEU A 397 -42.84 70.72 -45.28
C LEU A 397 -42.47 69.32 -45.03
#